data_b35c7cdc4651313f3ce70e3071e7f95a
#
_entry.id   b35c7cdc4651313f3ce70e3071e7f95a
#
_cell.length_a   1.000
_cell.length_b   1.000
_cell.length_c   1.000
_cell.angle_alpha   90.00
_cell.angle_beta   90.00
_cell.angle_gamma   90.00
#
_symmetry.space_group_name_H-M   'P 1'
#
loop_
_entity.id
_entity.type
_entity.pdbx_description
1 polymer ?
#
loop_
_entity_poly.entity_id
_entity_poly.type
_entity_poly.pdbx_seq_one_letter_code
_entity_poly.pdbx_strand_id
1 'polypeptide(L)'
;MKTFEELGVSAAIRRAIEELGFVQPMPVQEEVIPFLIEGQQDVIALAQTGTGKTAAFGIPLLQRIDTSSRETQALVLSPTRELCLQITDDIRDFAKYMDGVHVEAVYGGAAIEPQMRALKKGVNIIVATPGRLIDLKNRGFAHLEQVSTIVLDEADEMLNMGFSDSINEIFESLPEEHATLMFSATMSREVEKVAKKYLHNYETIVVGSRNEGAENVNHIYYMVQAKDKYLALKRIVDYYPKIFAIIFCRTKLETQEIADKLIKDGYNAESLHGDLSQQQRDLTMQKFRQHLTQLLVATDVAARGLDVDDLTHVINFGLPDDIENYTHRSGRTGRAGKKGTSISIVHSKEKHKIRNIEKEIGKKFVEAEIPTAEEICKKQLYKVMDQIVKTDVDDEEIGPFMQDINRYFEYIDKEEIIKKIVSLEFGKFLAYYADAPEIEKPVKEKGEKKPQTDRQKRMNKAQEGYHRLFINLGKRDGFYPGELMQTLNRYVGGRQEVGHIDLLDTISYFEVPEKDAKKVMTQLTGIRYHGRTVRCNSEDEKDERPERSAKNVSNPKTAHERLKAFEKKSPKERYDRQQKNKDDWQPKKKMKKDDWRDLMKTATERNWKFKDDAPDFSEEGWARRKPKKK
;
A
#
# COMPACT_ATOMS: atom_id res chain seq x y z
N MET A 1 7.90 -30.63 -22.07
CA MET A 1 7.62 -30.36 -20.64
C MET A 1 8.18 -31.54 -19.87
N LYS A 2 9.04 -31.25 -18.91
CA LYS A 2 9.64 -32.29 -18.05
C LYS A 2 8.62 -32.73 -17.00
N THR A 3 8.77 -33.95 -16.48
CA THR A 3 7.99 -34.46 -15.34
C THR A 3 8.75 -34.16 -14.04
N PHE A 4 8.09 -34.20 -12.88
CA PHE A 4 8.77 -34.08 -11.58
C PHE A 4 9.80 -35.18 -11.34
N GLU A 5 9.62 -36.36 -11.94
CA GLU A 5 10.60 -37.44 -11.93
C GLU A 5 11.86 -37.08 -12.69
N GLU A 6 11.71 -36.52 -13.89
CA GLU A 6 12.85 -36.07 -14.71
C GLU A 6 13.58 -34.87 -14.07
N LEU A 7 12.93 -34.12 -13.17
CA LEU A 7 13.57 -33.09 -12.36
C LEU A 7 14.32 -33.64 -11.14
N GLY A 8 14.32 -34.97 -10.90
CA GLY A 8 15.00 -35.60 -9.78
C GLY A 8 14.20 -35.59 -8.46
N VAL A 9 12.90 -35.34 -8.49
CA VAL A 9 12.06 -35.35 -7.29
C VAL A 9 11.82 -36.76 -6.77
N SER A 10 12.04 -37.01 -5.47
CA SER A 10 11.88 -38.30 -4.82
C SER A 10 10.45 -38.84 -4.87
N ALA A 11 10.30 -40.18 -4.85
CA ALA A 11 8.99 -40.83 -4.95
C ALA A 11 8.02 -40.44 -3.83
N ALA A 12 8.53 -40.24 -2.60
CA ALA A 12 7.68 -39.80 -1.46
C ALA A 12 7.06 -38.41 -1.70
N ILE A 13 7.89 -37.47 -2.16
CA ILE A 13 7.43 -36.11 -2.46
C ILE A 13 6.52 -36.10 -3.69
N ARG A 14 6.90 -36.83 -4.77
CA ARG A 14 6.05 -36.97 -5.97
C ARG A 14 4.64 -37.43 -5.64
N ARG A 15 4.51 -38.45 -4.82
CA ARG A 15 3.19 -38.94 -4.36
C ARG A 15 2.40 -37.87 -3.62
N ALA A 16 3.04 -37.03 -2.78
CA ALA A 16 2.38 -35.97 -2.05
C ALA A 16 1.87 -34.87 -2.99
N ILE A 17 2.70 -34.42 -3.94
CA ILE A 17 2.33 -33.35 -4.88
C ILE A 17 1.29 -33.80 -5.92
N GLU A 18 1.31 -35.08 -6.31
CA GLU A 18 0.27 -35.68 -7.17
C GLU A 18 -1.12 -35.65 -6.50
N GLU A 19 -1.21 -35.95 -5.21
CA GLU A 19 -2.46 -35.86 -4.44
C GLU A 19 -2.96 -34.40 -4.32
N LEU A 20 -2.04 -33.43 -4.34
CA LEU A 20 -2.38 -31.99 -4.38
C LEU A 20 -2.79 -31.50 -5.79
N GLY A 21 -2.77 -32.39 -6.79
CA GLY A 21 -3.14 -32.08 -8.18
C GLY A 21 -2.03 -31.47 -9.01
N PHE A 22 -0.76 -31.58 -8.62
CA PHE A 22 0.38 -31.12 -9.39
C PHE A 22 0.68 -32.14 -10.50
N VAL A 23 0.17 -31.86 -11.71
CA VAL A 23 0.33 -32.77 -12.86
C VAL A 23 1.65 -32.54 -13.59
N GLN A 24 2.04 -31.27 -13.74
CA GLN A 24 3.25 -30.85 -14.45
C GLN A 24 3.96 -29.73 -13.70
N PRO A 25 5.30 -29.70 -13.73
CA PRO A 25 6.05 -28.58 -13.16
C PRO A 25 5.74 -27.26 -13.87
N MET A 26 5.69 -26.20 -13.10
CA MET A 26 5.63 -24.84 -13.63
C MET A 26 7.02 -24.38 -14.12
N PRO A 27 7.13 -23.39 -15.00
CA PRO A 27 8.42 -22.94 -15.55
C PRO A 27 9.50 -22.65 -14.49
N VAL A 28 9.14 -22.02 -13.36
CA VAL A 28 10.09 -21.76 -12.26
C VAL A 28 10.56 -23.04 -11.59
N GLN A 29 9.71 -24.05 -11.53
CA GLN A 29 10.05 -25.35 -10.96
C GLN A 29 10.95 -26.15 -11.91
N GLU A 30 10.69 -26.10 -13.22
CA GLU A 30 11.53 -26.76 -14.25
C GLU A 30 12.98 -26.25 -14.24
N GLU A 31 13.20 -24.97 -13.94
CA GLU A 31 14.52 -24.34 -13.91
C GLU A 31 15.20 -24.48 -12.53
N VAL A 32 14.47 -24.24 -11.43
CA VAL A 32 15.05 -24.13 -10.10
C VAL A 32 15.25 -25.49 -9.43
N ILE A 33 14.28 -26.44 -9.55
CA ILE A 33 14.34 -27.70 -8.83
C ILE A 33 15.59 -28.51 -9.18
N PRO A 34 15.92 -28.80 -10.47
CA PRO A 34 17.09 -29.59 -10.80
C PRO A 34 18.38 -28.88 -10.37
N PHE A 35 18.47 -27.56 -10.57
CA PHE A 35 19.63 -26.78 -10.16
C PHE A 35 19.90 -26.88 -8.66
N LEU A 36 18.86 -26.82 -7.82
CA LEU A 36 19.00 -26.94 -6.37
C LEU A 36 19.24 -28.39 -5.92
N ILE A 37 18.77 -29.42 -6.62
CA ILE A 37 19.03 -30.81 -6.28
C ILE A 37 20.48 -31.17 -6.59
N GLU A 38 21.04 -30.70 -7.71
CA GLU A 38 22.39 -31.04 -8.18
C GLU A 38 23.50 -30.29 -7.42
N GLY A 39 23.24 -29.06 -6.92
CA GLY A 39 24.27 -28.20 -6.31
C GLY A 39 23.83 -27.49 -5.02
N GLN A 40 24.81 -27.03 -4.23
CA GLN A 40 24.62 -26.16 -3.06
C GLN A 40 25.04 -24.71 -3.39
N GLN A 41 24.64 -24.22 -4.56
CA GLN A 41 24.98 -22.87 -4.99
C GLN A 41 23.88 -21.88 -4.58
N ASP A 42 24.29 -20.65 -4.40
CA ASP A 42 23.34 -19.55 -4.16
C ASP A 42 22.54 -19.24 -5.42
N VAL A 43 21.28 -18.89 -5.25
CA VAL A 43 20.35 -18.62 -6.36
C VAL A 43 19.56 -17.36 -6.11
N ILE A 44 19.41 -16.56 -7.16
CA ILE A 44 18.36 -15.54 -7.27
C ILE A 44 17.33 -16.02 -8.28
N ALA A 45 16.14 -16.33 -7.84
CA ALA A 45 15.02 -16.70 -8.70
C ALA A 45 14.04 -15.51 -8.83
N LEU A 46 14.01 -14.93 -10.02
CA LEU A 46 13.05 -13.86 -10.35
C LEU A 46 11.81 -14.48 -10.98
N ALA A 47 10.72 -14.51 -10.23
CA ALA A 47 9.45 -15.06 -10.67
C ALA A 47 8.28 -14.36 -9.97
N GLN A 48 7.18 -14.17 -10.66
CA GLN A 48 5.98 -13.51 -10.15
C GLN A 48 5.31 -14.33 -9.03
N THR A 49 4.42 -13.69 -8.25
CA THR A 49 3.58 -14.39 -7.28
C THR A 49 2.60 -15.33 -8.00
N GLY A 50 2.35 -16.52 -7.41
CA GLY A 50 1.45 -17.51 -8.01
C GLY A 50 2.07 -18.36 -9.13
N THR A 51 3.39 -18.33 -9.31
CA THR A 51 4.12 -19.17 -10.29
C THR A 51 4.65 -20.48 -9.69
N GLY A 52 4.30 -20.82 -8.44
CA GLY A 52 4.72 -22.05 -7.80
C GLY A 52 6.12 -22.00 -7.16
N LYS A 53 6.58 -20.81 -6.71
CA LYS A 53 7.87 -20.60 -6.03
C LYS A 53 8.05 -21.48 -4.80
N THR A 54 7.00 -21.63 -3.97
CA THR A 54 7.06 -22.46 -2.76
C THR A 54 7.50 -23.89 -3.06
N ALA A 55 6.94 -24.52 -4.10
CA ALA A 55 7.38 -25.85 -4.51
C ALA A 55 8.79 -25.84 -5.13
N ALA A 56 9.16 -24.76 -5.83
CA ALA A 56 10.49 -24.65 -6.45
C ALA A 56 11.64 -24.68 -5.43
N PHE A 57 11.46 -24.10 -4.23
CA PHE A 57 12.45 -24.22 -3.15
C PHE A 57 12.11 -25.29 -2.11
N GLY A 58 10.84 -25.49 -1.78
CA GLY A 58 10.40 -26.40 -0.73
C GLY A 58 10.71 -27.86 -1.04
N ILE A 59 10.53 -28.30 -2.30
CA ILE A 59 10.84 -29.66 -2.74
C ILE A 59 12.35 -29.96 -2.60
N PRO A 60 13.29 -29.16 -3.14
CA PRO A 60 14.72 -29.39 -2.94
C PRO A 60 15.16 -29.30 -1.48
N LEU A 61 14.57 -28.37 -0.68
CA LEU A 61 14.85 -28.31 0.76
C LEU A 61 14.51 -29.62 1.45
N LEU A 62 13.33 -30.17 1.21
CA LEU A 62 12.89 -31.43 1.82
C LEU A 62 13.79 -32.60 1.46
N GLN A 63 14.29 -32.66 0.23
CA GLN A 63 15.20 -33.73 -0.20
C GLN A 63 16.57 -33.68 0.47
N ARG A 64 16.95 -32.54 1.02
CA ARG A 64 18.24 -32.35 1.71
C ARG A 64 18.17 -32.54 3.22
N ILE A 65 16.97 -32.60 3.80
CA ILE A 65 16.79 -32.76 5.24
C ILE A 65 17.23 -34.14 5.70
N ASP A 66 18.16 -34.19 6.65
CA ASP A 66 18.44 -35.37 7.43
C ASP A 66 17.36 -35.55 8.51
N THR A 67 16.45 -36.48 8.28
CA THR A 67 15.33 -36.78 9.18
C THR A 67 15.75 -37.46 10.48
N SER A 68 17.01 -37.97 10.57
CA SER A 68 17.55 -38.54 11.79
C SER A 68 17.97 -37.50 12.82
N SER A 69 18.28 -36.27 12.36
CA SER A 69 18.61 -35.12 13.20
C SER A 69 17.36 -34.32 13.55
N ARG A 70 17.34 -33.75 14.74
CA ARG A 70 16.29 -32.81 15.18
C ARG A 70 16.75 -31.34 15.21
N GLU A 71 17.94 -31.09 14.68
CA GLU A 71 18.47 -29.74 14.55
C GLU A 71 17.80 -28.98 13.39
N THR A 72 17.79 -27.66 13.48
CA THR A 72 17.28 -26.83 12.39
C THR A 72 18.30 -26.77 11.25
N GLN A 73 17.93 -27.34 10.10
CA GLN A 73 18.80 -27.46 8.92
C GLN A 73 18.43 -26.46 7.82
N ALA A 74 17.18 -26.00 7.79
CA ALA A 74 16.73 -25.00 6.82
C ALA A 74 15.91 -23.89 7.47
N LEU A 75 16.08 -22.68 6.95
CA LEU A 75 15.39 -21.48 7.38
C LEU A 75 14.72 -20.82 6.18
N VAL A 76 13.43 -20.55 6.26
CA VAL A 76 12.69 -19.78 5.25
C VAL A 76 12.21 -18.48 5.89
N LEU A 77 12.63 -17.34 5.35
CA LEU A 77 12.15 -16.02 5.77
C LEU A 77 11.04 -15.54 4.84
N SER A 78 9.98 -14.99 5.42
CA SER A 78 8.86 -14.42 4.70
C SER A 78 8.44 -13.07 5.31
N PRO A 79 7.90 -12.12 4.52
CA PRO A 79 7.55 -10.78 5.00
C PRO A 79 6.37 -10.75 5.95
N THR A 80 5.42 -11.68 5.81
CA THR A 80 4.14 -11.65 6.52
C THR A 80 3.85 -12.97 7.23
N ARG A 81 3.01 -12.88 8.26
CA ARG A 81 2.53 -14.04 9.00
C ARG A 81 1.74 -15.00 8.09
N GLU A 82 0.88 -14.43 7.27
CA GLU A 82 -0.03 -15.17 6.40
C GLU A 82 0.79 -16.04 5.41
N LEU A 83 1.82 -15.45 4.79
CA LEU A 83 2.72 -16.17 3.89
C LEU A 83 3.57 -17.18 4.67
N CYS A 84 4.05 -16.85 5.87
CA CYS A 84 4.78 -17.79 6.74
C CYS A 84 3.95 -19.05 7.03
N LEU A 85 2.68 -18.90 7.38
CA LEU A 85 1.77 -20.02 7.63
C LEU A 85 1.54 -20.84 6.36
N GLN A 86 1.24 -20.16 5.24
CA GLN A 86 1.03 -20.82 3.95
C GLN A 86 2.25 -21.65 3.52
N ILE A 87 3.45 -21.07 3.52
CA ILE A 87 4.68 -21.79 3.17
C ILE A 87 4.87 -23.00 4.10
N THR A 88 4.57 -22.84 5.41
CA THR A 88 4.67 -23.94 6.37
C THR A 88 3.73 -25.09 6.03
N ASP A 89 2.48 -24.78 5.70
CA ASP A 89 1.48 -25.76 5.35
C ASP A 89 1.81 -26.43 4.01
N ASP A 90 2.23 -25.66 2.98
CA ASP A 90 2.70 -26.19 1.70
C ASP A 90 3.86 -27.19 1.90
N ILE A 91 4.89 -26.82 2.68
CA ILE A 91 6.04 -27.70 2.92
C ILE A 91 5.63 -28.96 3.72
N ARG A 92 4.72 -28.85 4.68
CA ARG A 92 4.16 -30.01 5.40
C ARG A 92 3.41 -30.94 4.46
N ASP A 93 2.62 -30.39 3.56
CA ASP A 93 1.85 -31.16 2.58
C ASP A 93 2.81 -31.87 1.60
N PHE A 94 3.88 -31.23 1.13
CA PHE A 94 4.92 -31.88 0.31
C PHE A 94 5.65 -32.99 1.07
N ALA A 95 5.84 -32.83 2.39
CA ALA A 95 6.50 -33.83 3.25
C ALA A 95 5.58 -34.96 3.75
N LYS A 96 4.31 -35.01 3.33
CA LYS A 96 3.27 -35.90 3.85
C LYS A 96 3.70 -37.38 3.95
N TYR A 97 4.55 -37.85 3.06
CA TYR A 97 5.05 -39.21 3.00
C TYR A 97 6.52 -39.32 3.41
N MET A 98 7.05 -38.33 4.11
CA MET A 98 8.40 -38.31 4.67
C MET A 98 8.31 -38.40 6.20
N ASP A 99 8.78 -39.55 6.76
CA ASP A 99 8.80 -39.71 8.21
C ASP A 99 9.88 -38.85 8.88
N GLY A 100 9.59 -38.26 10.02
CA GLY A 100 10.57 -37.56 10.85
C GLY A 100 10.84 -36.10 10.47
N VAL A 101 10.18 -35.54 9.45
CA VAL A 101 10.30 -34.12 9.09
C VAL A 101 9.41 -33.27 9.97
N HIS A 102 9.99 -32.27 10.62
CA HIS A 102 9.28 -31.31 11.46
C HIS A 102 9.47 -29.90 10.91
N VAL A 103 8.35 -29.26 10.52
CA VAL A 103 8.29 -27.89 9.99
C VAL A 103 7.49 -27.01 10.94
N GLU A 104 8.03 -25.88 11.37
CA GLU A 104 7.36 -24.97 12.30
C GLU A 104 7.32 -23.53 11.81
N ALA A 105 6.15 -22.92 11.98
CA ALA A 105 5.92 -21.52 11.67
C ALA A 105 6.25 -20.61 12.86
N VAL A 106 7.13 -19.63 12.66
CA VAL A 106 7.62 -18.69 13.67
C VAL A 106 7.24 -17.25 13.27
N TYR A 107 6.18 -16.71 13.87
CA TYR A 107 5.62 -15.42 13.45
C TYR A 107 5.08 -14.60 14.62
N GLY A 108 5.05 -13.27 14.43
CA GLY A 108 4.51 -12.34 15.41
C GLY A 108 2.97 -12.29 15.45
N GLY A 109 2.42 -11.65 16.49
CA GLY A 109 0.98 -11.49 16.64
C GLY A 109 0.21 -12.70 17.19
N ALA A 110 0.89 -13.84 17.42
CA ALA A 110 0.36 -15.02 18.10
C ALA A 110 1.07 -15.26 19.44
N ALA A 111 0.48 -16.11 20.30
CA ALA A 111 1.11 -16.53 21.54
C ALA A 111 2.48 -17.16 21.25
N ILE A 112 3.47 -16.83 22.05
CA ILE A 112 4.86 -17.26 21.83
C ILE A 112 5.12 -18.66 22.38
N GLU A 113 4.40 -19.07 23.43
CA GLU A 113 4.63 -20.31 24.17
C GLU A 113 4.47 -21.58 23.32
N PRO A 114 3.47 -21.68 22.41
CA PRO A 114 3.38 -22.83 21.52
C PRO A 114 4.61 -22.96 20.61
N GLN A 115 5.10 -21.84 20.05
CA GLN A 115 6.27 -21.80 19.18
C GLN A 115 7.53 -22.19 19.96
N MET A 116 7.72 -21.66 21.19
CA MET A 116 8.81 -22.06 22.07
C MET A 116 8.80 -23.56 22.37
N ARG A 117 7.62 -24.14 22.62
CA ARG A 117 7.48 -25.59 22.88
C ARG A 117 7.80 -26.43 21.65
N ALA A 118 7.38 -26.00 20.47
CA ALA A 118 7.68 -26.68 19.22
C ALA A 118 9.19 -26.68 18.92
N LEU A 119 9.84 -25.51 18.99
CA LEU A 119 11.29 -25.39 18.79
C LEU A 119 12.09 -26.23 19.78
N LYS A 120 11.68 -26.28 21.06
CA LYS A 120 12.35 -27.10 22.09
C LYS A 120 12.26 -28.61 21.82
N LYS A 121 11.25 -29.08 21.05
CA LYS A 121 11.13 -30.49 20.67
C LYS A 121 12.06 -30.89 19.52
N GLY A 122 12.63 -29.90 18.85
CA GLY A 122 13.44 -30.07 17.64
C GLY A 122 12.60 -29.89 16.37
N VAL A 123 13.10 -29.06 15.46
CA VAL A 123 12.45 -28.68 14.20
C VAL A 123 13.51 -28.64 13.11
N ASN A 124 13.26 -29.34 11.99
CA ASN A 124 14.19 -29.39 10.88
C ASN A 124 14.13 -28.14 9.98
N ILE A 125 12.92 -27.61 9.78
CA ILE A 125 12.69 -26.43 8.93
C ILE A 125 11.92 -25.38 9.75
N ILE A 126 12.50 -24.20 9.89
CA ILE A 126 11.81 -23.04 10.44
C ILE A 126 11.35 -22.15 9.28
N VAL A 127 10.05 -21.84 9.23
CA VAL A 127 9.51 -20.79 8.36
C VAL A 127 9.18 -19.59 9.24
N ALA A 128 9.77 -18.42 8.97
CA ALA A 128 9.72 -17.34 9.95
C ALA A 128 9.48 -15.95 9.37
N THR A 129 8.81 -15.10 10.16
CA THR A 129 8.90 -13.65 9.98
C THR A 129 10.12 -13.14 10.77
N PRO A 130 10.94 -12.21 10.21
CA PRO A 130 12.24 -11.85 10.78
C PRO A 130 12.21 -11.45 12.27
N GLY A 131 11.28 -10.56 12.65
CA GLY A 131 11.25 -10.03 14.02
C GLY A 131 10.94 -11.07 15.10
N ARG A 132 10.06 -12.06 14.85
CA ARG A 132 9.76 -13.12 15.81
C ARG A 132 10.88 -14.15 15.90
N LEU A 133 11.54 -14.42 14.78
CA LEU A 133 12.71 -15.32 14.77
C LEU A 133 13.82 -14.76 15.67
N ILE A 134 14.13 -13.48 15.52
CA ILE A 134 15.12 -12.78 16.36
C ILE A 134 14.74 -12.83 17.85
N ASP A 135 13.46 -12.56 18.18
CA ASP A 135 12.99 -12.65 19.56
C ASP A 135 13.21 -14.07 20.16
N LEU A 136 12.86 -15.13 19.40
CA LEU A 136 13.04 -16.51 19.85
C LEU A 136 14.51 -16.94 19.87
N LYS A 137 15.34 -16.47 18.95
CA LYS A 137 16.80 -16.67 18.95
C LYS A 137 17.42 -16.03 20.19
N ASN A 138 17.08 -14.76 20.47
CA ASN A 138 17.62 -14.02 21.61
C ASN A 138 17.17 -14.61 22.97
N ARG A 139 16.04 -15.35 22.98
CA ARG A 139 15.58 -16.13 24.14
C ARG A 139 16.21 -17.53 24.23
N GLY A 140 17.04 -17.94 23.28
CA GLY A 140 17.68 -19.25 23.24
C GLY A 140 16.75 -20.41 22.88
N PHE A 141 15.70 -20.18 22.09
CA PHE A 141 14.79 -21.23 21.61
C PHE A 141 14.99 -21.56 20.13
N ALA A 142 15.37 -20.60 19.30
CA ALA A 142 15.70 -20.84 17.91
C ALA A 142 17.23 -20.96 17.76
N HIS A 143 17.69 -22.16 17.40
CA HIS A 143 19.10 -22.49 17.16
C HIS A 143 19.33 -22.51 15.65
N LEU A 144 20.26 -21.67 15.18
CA LEU A 144 20.52 -21.50 13.75
C LEU A 144 21.91 -21.99 13.34
N GLU A 145 22.66 -22.57 14.25
CA GLU A 145 24.06 -22.96 14.11
C GLU A 145 24.26 -24.14 13.14
N GLN A 146 23.20 -24.86 12.81
CA GLN A 146 23.20 -26.00 11.88
C GLN A 146 22.42 -25.74 10.60
N VAL A 147 22.01 -24.51 10.36
CA VAL A 147 21.30 -24.13 9.15
C VAL A 147 22.23 -24.17 7.96
N SER A 148 22.00 -25.12 7.06
CA SER A 148 22.75 -25.27 5.81
C SER A 148 22.16 -24.54 4.62
N THR A 149 20.87 -24.15 4.71
CA THR A 149 20.18 -23.43 3.65
C THR A 149 19.22 -22.37 4.21
N ILE A 150 19.36 -21.15 3.73
CA ILE A 150 18.41 -20.07 4.00
C ILE A 150 17.69 -19.67 2.72
N VAL A 151 16.36 -19.50 2.81
CA VAL A 151 15.51 -18.98 1.74
C VAL A 151 14.92 -17.63 2.16
N LEU A 152 15.01 -16.63 1.28
CA LEU A 152 14.30 -15.37 1.40
C LEU A 152 13.18 -15.37 0.36
N ASP A 153 11.94 -15.60 0.77
CA ASP A 153 10.79 -15.50 -0.14
C ASP A 153 10.14 -14.10 -0.06
N GLU A 154 9.72 -13.58 -1.21
CA GLU A 154 9.31 -12.18 -1.38
C GLU A 154 10.36 -11.20 -0.80
N ALA A 155 11.65 -11.38 -1.20
CA ALA A 155 12.77 -10.60 -0.67
C ALA A 155 12.59 -9.10 -0.90
N ASP A 156 12.08 -8.67 -2.06
CA ASP A 156 11.72 -7.28 -2.36
C ASP A 156 10.71 -6.71 -1.34
N GLU A 157 9.71 -7.48 -0.98
CA GLU A 157 8.71 -7.06 -0.01
C GLU A 157 9.29 -6.95 1.41
N MET A 158 10.15 -7.88 1.83
CA MET A 158 10.82 -7.78 3.14
C MET A 158 11.65 -6.50 3.23
N LEU A 159 12.35 -6.13 2.17
CA LEU A 159 13.17 -4.92 2.13
C LEU A 159 12.31 -3.66 2.11
N ASN A 160 11.22 -3.65 1.36
CA ASN A 160 10.24 -2.54 1.33
C ASN A 160 9.55 -2.34 2.69
N MET A 161 9.42 -3.40 3.49
CA MET A 161 8.91 -3.33 4.87
C MET A 161 9.95 -2.89 5.91
N GLY A 162 11.19 -2.68 5.50
CA GLY A 162 12.28 -2.20 6.36
C GLY A 162 12.93 -3.31 7.20
N PHE A 163 12.83 -4.57 6.81
CA PHE A 163 13.45 -5.69 7.52
C PHE A 163 14.95 -5.85 7.23
N SER A 164 15.59 -4.90 6.56
CA SER A 164 17.02 -4.97 6.23
C SER A 164 17.92 -5.24 7.44
N ASP A 165 17.70 -4.54 8.56
CA ASP A 165 18.49 -4.73 9.77
C ASP A 165 18.22 -6.08 10.42
N SER A 166 16.97 -6.53 10.41
CA SER A 166 16.58 -7.85 10.91
C SER A 166 17.19 -8.99 10.07
N ILE A 167 17.20 -8.83 8.77
CA ILE A 167 17.85 -9.81 7.86
C ILE A 167 19.35 -9.86 8.13
N ASN A 168 20.02 -8.72 8.31
CA ASN A 168 21.43 -8.67 8.66
C ASN A 168 21.72 -9.42 9.98
N GLU A 169 20.92 -9.18 11.04
CA GLU A 169 21.08 -9.85 12.35
C GLU A 169 20.88 -11.37 12.26
N ILE A 170 20.00 -11.84 11.39
CA ILE A 170 19.77 -13.26 11.15
C ILE A 170 20.98 -13.86 10.44
N PHE A 171 21.47 -13.24 9.36
CA PHE A 171 22.65 -13.74 8.63
C PHE A 171 23.91 -13.81 9.51
N GLU A 172 24.11 -12.86 10.43
CA GLU A 172 25.21 -12.88 11.39
C GLU A 172 25.16 -14.09 12.36
N SER A 173 24.03 -14.76 12.44
CA SER A 173 23.81 -15.92 13.33
C SER A 173 23.88 -17.27 12.60
N LEU A 174 24.05 -17.27 11.29
CA LEU A 174 24.17 -18.47 10.47
C LEU A 174 25.62 -18.97 10.44
N PRO A 175 25.84 -20.27 10.16
CA PRO A 175 27.17 -20.79 9.84
C PRO A 175 27.82 -20.07 8.67
N GLU A 176 29.15 -20.04 8.61
CA GLU A 176 29.86 -19.46 7.46
C GLU A 176 29.56 -20.20 6.14
N GLU A 177 29.39 -21.52 6.22
CA GLU A 177 29.03 -22.35 5.07
C GLU A 177 27.53 -22.62 5.07
N HIS A 178 26.80 -21.90 4.25
CA HIS A 178 25.36 -22.08 3.98
C HIS A 178 25.02 -21.66 2.55
N ALA A 179 23.97 -22.23 1.98
CA ALA A 179 23.42 -21.80 0.70
C ALA A 179 22.32 -20.74 0.92
N THR A 180 22.34 -19.68 0.13
CA THR A 180 21.34 -18.61 0.16
C THR A 180 20.48 -18.62 -1.10
N LEU A 181 19.18 -18.82 -0.93
CA LEU A 181 18.20 -18.82 -1.99
C LEU A 181 17.31 -17.59 -1.87
N MET A 182 17.33 -16.72 -2.87
CA MET A 182 16.54 -15.50 -2.88
C MET A 182 15.45 -15.56 -3.95
N PHE A 183 14.20 -15.54 -3.53
CA PHE A 183 13.03 -15.49 -4.40
C PHE A 183 12.41 -14.09 -4.35
N SER A 184 12.20 -13.48 -5.51
CA SER A 184 11.66 -12.13 -5.61
C SER A 184 10.82 -11.97 -6.88
N ALA A 185 9.82 -11.10 -6.85
CA ALA A 185 9.10 -10.72 -8.05
C ALA A 185 9.83 -9.62 -8.85
N THR A 186 10.66 -8.82 -8.15
CA THR A 186 11.38 -7.69 -8.74
C THR A 186 12.85 -7.69 -8.34
N MET A 187 13.71 -7.10 -9.19
CA MET A 187 15.11 -6.85 -8.86
C MET A 187 15.32 -5.36 -8.58
N SER A 188 14.85 -4.92 -7.42
CA SER A 188 15.10 -3.56 -6.96
C SER A 188 16.57 -3.34 -6.60
N ARG A 189 16.96 -2.06 -6.47
CA ARG A 189 18.35 -1.73 -6.04
C ARG A 189 18.67 -2.25 -4.64
N GLU A 190 17.66 -2.34 -3.80
CA GLU A 190 17.74 -2.85 -2.44
C GLU A 190 17.98 -4.37 -2.46
N VAL A 191 17.22 -5.11 -3.27
CA VAL A 191 17.40 -6.56 -3.49
C VAL A 191 18.80 -6.84 -4.03
N GLU A 192 19.26 -6.06 -5.03
CA GLU A 192 20.61 -6.21 -5.59
C GLU A 192 21.72 -5.96 -4.56
N LYS A 193 21.54 -5.02 -3.63
CA LYS A 193 22.51 -4.77 -2.54
C LYS A 193 22.59 -5.97 -1.57
N VAL A 194 21.44 -6.51 -1.18
CA VAL A 194 21.37 -7.68 -0.28
C VAL A 194 21.97 -8.90 -0.97
N ALA A 195 21.64 -9.12 -2.25
CA ALA A 195 22.23 -10.19 -3.04
C ALA A 195 23.76 -10.09 -3.07
N LYS A 196 24.32 -8.94 -3.41
CA LYS A 196 25.78 -8.71 -3.44
C LYS A 196 26.47 -8.85 -2.07
N LYS A 197 25.72 -8.70 -0.97
CA LYS A 197 26.28 -8.80 0.38
C LYS A 197 26.33 -10.23 0.89
N TYR A 198 25.33 -11.04 0.58
CA TYR A 198 25.11 -12.34 1.20
C TYR A 198 25.23 -13.54 0.26
N LEU A 199 25.11 -13.33 -1.06
CA LEU A 199 25.21 -14.42 -2.03
C LEU A 199 26.61 -14.48 -2.63
N HIS A 200 27.15 -15.70 -2.75
CA HIS A 200 28.47 -15.99 -3.29
C HIS A 200 28.33 -16.86 -4.55
N ASN A 201 28.94 -16.45 -5.66
CA ASN A 201 28.90 -17.21 -6.93
C ASN A 201 27.48 -17.67 -7.32
N TYR A 202 26.51 -16.79 -7.15
CA TYR A 202 25.11 -17.11 -7.36
C TYR A 202 24.72 -17.15 -8.84
N GLU A 203 23.78 -18.04 -9.17
CA GLU A 203 23.09 -18.07 -10.46
C GLU A 203 21.82 -17.20 -10.39
N THR A 204 21.51 -16.54 -11.51
CA THR A 204 20.26 -15.77 -11.62
C THR A 204 19.31 -16.45 -12.59
N ILE A 205 18.25 -17.04 -12.08
CA ILE A 205 17.20 -17.69 -12.85
C ILE A 205 16.05 -16.70 -13.02
N VAL A 206 15.71 -16.38 -14.27
CA VAL A 206 14.62 -15.42 -14.59
C VAL A 206 13.54 -16.16 -15.34
N VAL A 207 12.38 -16.31 -14.70
CA VAL A 207 11.20 -16.93 -15.31
C VAL A 207 10.19 -15.86 -15.69
N GLY A 208 9.97 -15.71 -17.00
CA GLY A 208 9.27 -14.56 -17.57
C GLY A 208 10.23 -13.42 -17.88
N SER A 209 9.73 -12.24 -18.23
CA SER A 209 10.57 -11.06 -18.38
C SER A 209 10.75 -10.32 -17.06
N ARG A 210 11.90 -9.67 -16.90
CA ARG A 210 12.27 -8.92 -15.70
C ARG A 210 11.27 -7.76 -15.49
N ASN A 211 10.57 -7.73 -14.36
CA ASN A 211 9.56 -6.72 -14.00
C ASN A 211 8.30 -6.69 -14.89
N GLU A 212 8.04 -7.72 -15.69
CA GLU A 212 6.85 -7.77 -16.52
C GLU A 212 5.59 -7.97 -15.67
N GLY A 213 4.55 -7.21 -15.97
CA GLY A 213 3.24 -7.42 -15.36
C GLY A 213 2.64 -8.78 -15.82
N ALA A 214 1.85 -9.44 -14.97
CA ALA A 214 1.23 -10.73 -15.30
C ALA A 214 0.53 -10.68 -16.68
N GLU A 215 0.86 -11.63 -17.56
CA GLU A 215 0.37 -11.62 -18.95
C GLU A 215 -1.17 -11.60 -19.05
N ASN A 216 -1.82 -12.27 -18.13
CA ASN A 216 -3.26 -12.46 -18.11
C ASN A 216 -4.03 -11.31 -17.45
N VAL A 217 -3.38 -10.18 -17.10
CA VAL A 217 -4.05 -9.04 -16.46
C VAL A 217 -4.29 -7.91 -17.46
N ASN A 218 -5.55 -7.49 -17.57
CA ASN A 218 -5.94 -6.29 -18.31
C ASN A 218 -5.79 -5.07 -17.40
N HIS A 219 -5.05 -4.05 -17.83
CA HIS A 219 -4.85 -2.82 -17.08
C HIS A 219 -5.74 -1.71 -17.62
N ILE A 220 -6.67 -1.23 -16.78
CA ILE A 220 -7.66 -0.20 -17.14
C ILE A 220 -7.53 0.95 -16.16
N TYR A 221 -7.70 2.20 -16.62
CA TYR A 221 -7.83 3.32 -15.72
C TYR A 221 -9.00 4.22 -16.07
N TYR A 222 -9.62 4.77 -15.04
CA TYR A 222 -10.70 5.73 -15.10
C TYR A 222 -10.22 7.10 -14.61
N MET A 223 -10.38 8.13 -15.46
CA MET A 223 -10.00 9.48 -15.11
C MET A 223 -11.18 10.22 -14.48
N VAL A 224 -11.04 10.60 -13.19
CA VAL A 224 -12.10 11.26 -12.43
C VAL A 224 -11.59 12.47 -11.65
N GLN A 225 -12.50 13.33 -11.18
CA GLN A 225 -12.17 14.34 -10.18
C GLN A 225 -11.99 13.68 -8.81
N ALA A 226 -11.13 14.26 -7.96
CA ALA A 226 -10.84 13.67 -6.64
C ALA A 226 -12.10 13.49 -5.76
N LYS A 227 -13.08 14.43 -5.87
CA LYS A 227 -14.36 14.37 -5.15
C LYS A 227 -15.26 13.21 -5.61
N ASP A 228 -15.11 12.76 -6.86
CA ASP A 228 -15.98 11.79 -7.50
C ASP A 228 -15.42 10.35 -7.45
N LYS A 229 -14.24 10.15 -6.85
CA LYS A 229 -13.57 8.83 -6.77
C LYS A 229 -14.47 7.74 -6.16
N TYR A 230 -15.17 8.04 -5.08
CA TYR A 230 -16.05 7.07 -4.43
C TYR A 230 -17.27 6.73 -5.31
N LEU A 231 -17.88 7.73 -5.93
CA LEU A 231 -19.00 7.51 -6.87
C LEU A 231 -18.56 6.67 -8.08
N ALA A 232 -17.34 6.92 -8.60
CA ALA A 232 -16.75 6.11 -9.66
C ALA A 232 -16.54 4.66 -9.21
N LEU A 233 -16.03 4.45 -7.99
CA LEU A 233 -15.86 3.12 -7.41
C LEU A 233 -17.20 2.36 -7.37
N LYS A 234 -18.27 2.98 -6.89
CA LYS A 234 -19.61 2.38 -6.87
C LYS A 234 -20.06 1.97 -8.27
N ARG A 235 -19.97 2.88 -9.24
CA ARG A 235 -20.36 2.58 -10.63
C ARG A 235 -19.56 1.43 -11.24
N ILE A 236 -18.26 1.36 -10.93
CA ILE A 236 -17.40 0.25 -11.39
C ILE A 236 -17.85 -1.06 -10.74
N VAL A 237 -18.09 -1.09 -9.43
CA VAL A 237 -18.55 -2.29 -8.73
C VAL A 237 -19.90 -2.75 -9.27
N ASP A 238 -20.84 -1.85 -9.48
CA ASP A 238 -22.16 -2.16 -10.00
C ASP A 238 -22.13 -2.61 -11.47
N TYR A 239 -21.15 -2.11 -12.24
CA TYR A 239 -20.98 -2.51 -13.65
C TYR A 239 -20.53 -3.96 -13.82
N TYR A 240 -19.86 -4.55 -12.80
CA TYR A 240 -19.39 -5.94 -12.81
C TYR A 240 -20.20 -6.80 -11.83
N PRO A 241 -21.35 -7.37 -12.22
CA PRO A 241 -22.28 -8.06 -11.31
C PRO A 241 -21.70 -9.25 -10.53
N LYS A 242 -20.64 -9.86 -11.04
CA LYS A 242 -19.92 -10.99 -10.41
C LYS A 242 -18.54 -10.58 -9.92
N ILE A 243 -18.36 -9.31 -9.56
CA ILE A 243 -17.06 -8.81 -9.07
C ILE A 243 -16.70 -9.50 -7.76
N PHE A 244 -15.50 -10.04 -7.69
CA PHE A 244 -14.84 -10.49 -6.48
C PHE A 244 -13.47 -9.82 -6.47
N ALA A 245 -13.27 -8.85 -5.57
CA ALA A 245 -12.19 -7.90 -5.71
C ALA A 245 -11.52 -7.47 -4.40
N ILE A 246 -10.23 -7.12 -4.52
CA ILE A 246 -9.52 -6.32 -3.51
C ILE A 246 -9.47 -4.87 -3.99
N ILE A 247 -9.86 -3.94 -3.11
CA ILE A 247 -9.79 -2.50 -3.31
C ILE A 247 -8.62 -1.95 -2.50
N PHE A 248 -7.56 -1.53 -3.18
CA PHE A 248 -6.37 -0.99 -2.53
C PHE A 248 -6.52 0.50 -2.23
N CYS A 249 -6.38 0.87 -0.96
CA CYS A 249 -6.30 2.22 -0.45
C CYS A 249 -4.90 2.55 0.06
N ARG A 250 -4.53 3.84 0.10
CA ARG A 250 -3.17 4.26 0.47
C ARG A 250 -2.94 4.28 1.98
N THR A 251 -3.97 4.54 2.76
CA THR A 251 -3.88 4.67 4.21
C THR A 251 -4.93 3.82 4.91
N LYS A 252 -4.64 3.40 6.15
CA LYS A 252 -5.57 2.66 7.00
C LYS A 252 -6.89 3.41 7.25
N LEU A 253 -6.82 4.73 7.40
CA LEU A 253 -8.00 5.57 7.59
C LEU A 253 -8.88 5.57 6.34
N GLU A 254 -8.30 5.77 5.16
CA GLU A 254 -9.03 5.70 3.89
C GLU A 254 -9.65 4.31 3.67
N THR A 255 -8.91 3.24 4.03
CA THR A 255 -9.39 1.86 3.96
C THR A 255 -10.67 1.67 4.77
N GLN A 256 -10.66 2.08 6.04
CA GLN A 256 -11.82 1.98 6.91
C GLN A 256 -12.98 2.84 6.39
N GLU A 257 -12.70 4.10 6.02
CA GLU A 257 -13.73 5.02 5.50
C GLU A 257 -14.43 4.48 4.25
N ILE A 258 -13.67 3.92 3.30
CA ILE A 258 -14.25 3.35 2.06
C ILE A 258 -15.04 2.09 2.35
N ALA A 259 -14.55 1.20 3.23
CA ALA A 259 -15.28 0.01 3.63
C ALA A 259 -16.61 0.38 4.32
N ASP A 260 -16.59 1.30 5.28
CA ASP A 260 -17.79 1.74 5.99
C ASP A 260 -18.83 2.37 5.03
N LYS A 261 -18.37 3.16 4.06
CA LYS A 261 -19.25 3.73 3.02
C LYS A 261 -19.88 2.63 2.15
N LEU A 262 -19.10 1.64 1.72
CA LEU A 262 -19.60 0.52 0.93
C LEU A 262 -20.63 -0.30 1.70
N ILE A 263 -20.35 -0.63 2.97
CA ILE A 263 -21.27 -1.35 3.85
C ILE A 263 -22.58 -0.56 4.03
N LYS A 264 -22.47 0.75 4.29
CA LYS A 264 -23.64 1.62 4.44
C LYS A 264 -24.49 1.67 3.16
N ASP A 265 -23.85 1.62 2.00
CA ASP A 265 -24.51 1.60 0.70
C ASP A 265 -25.04 0.20 0.31
N GLY A 266 -24.89 -0.80 1.19
CA GLY A 266 -25.44 -2.16 1.02
C GLY A 266 -24.52 -3.14 0.29
N TYR A 267 -23.23 -2.81 0.09
CA TYR A 267 -22.28 -3.75 -0.48
C TYR A 267 -21.75 -4.72 0.58
N ASN A 268 -21.49 -5.94 0.16
CA ASN A 268 -20.82 -6.94 0.99
C ASN A 268 -19.31 -6.68 0.98
N ALA A 269 -18.86 -5.80 1.88
CA ALA A 269 -17.49 -5.31 1.97
C ALA A 269 -16.94 -5.46 3.40
N GLU A 270 -15.64 -5.69 3.52
CA GLU A 270 -14.90 -5.65 4.79
C GLU A 270 -13.58 -4.89 4.63
N SER A 271 -13.07 -4.33 5.74
CA SER A 271 -11.77 -3.64 5.76
C SER A 271 -10.66 -4.56 6.25
N LEU A 272 -9.43 -4.36 5.70
CA LEU A 272 -8.24 -5.07 6.14
C LEU A 272 -7.05 -4.09 6.25
N HIS A 273 -6.66 -3.74 7.48
CA HIS A 273 -5.56 -2.80 7.74
C HIS A 273 -4.89 -3.07 9.09
N GLY A 274 -3.78 -2.38 9.34
CA GLY A 274 -2.91 -2.64 10.49
C GLY A 274 -3.49 -2.36 11.87
N ASP A 275 -4.62 -1.63 11.99
CA ASP A 275 -5.25 -1.36 13.29
C ASP A 275 -6.21 -2.46 13.73
N LEU A 276 -6.53 -3.42 12.85
CA LEU A 276 -7.32 -4.59 13.21
C LEU A 276 -6.50 -5.52 14.11
N SER A 277 -7.16 -6.08 15.12
CA SER A 277 -6.56 -7.17 15.91
C SER A 277 -6.34 -8.39 15.02
N GLN A 278 -5.43 -9.28 15.42
CA GLN A 278 -5.14 -10.47 14.63
C GLN A 278 -6.36 -11.36 14.44
N GLN A 279 -7.18 -11.54 15.47
CA GLN A 279 -8.43 -12.30 15.37
C GLN A 279 -9.40 -11.71 14.34
N GLN A 280 -9.52 -10.38 14.30
CA GLN A 280 -10.35 -9.72 13.30
C GLN A 280 -9.81 -9.93 11.88
N ARG A 281 -8.49 -9.83 11.69
CA ARG A 281 -7.85 -10.09 10.39
C ARG A 281 -8.09 -11.52 9.93
N ASP A 282 -7.87 -12.50 10.80
CA ASP A 282 -8.08 -13.92 10.50
C ASP A 282 -9.54 -14.19 10.10
N LEU A 283 -10.50 -13.61 10.82
CA LEU A 283 -11.94 -13.75 10.54
C LEU A 283 -12.30 -13.09 9.19
N THR A 284 -11.83 -11.85 8.94
CA THR A 284 -12.06 -11.16 7.66
C THR A 284 -11.50 -11.99 6.50
N MET A 285 -10.29 -12.51 6.65
CA MET A 285 -9.67 -13.34 5.61
C MET A 285 -10.39 -14.67 5.39
N GLN A 286 -10.85 -15.30 6.46
CA GLN A 286 -11.65 -16.53 6.35
C GLN A 286 -12.93 -16.29 5.57
N LYS A 287 -13.70 -15.24 5.90
CA LYS A 287 -14.92 -14.87 5.18
C LYS A 287 -14.65 -14.56 3.71
N PHE A 288 -13.55 -13.84 3.43
CA PHE A 288 -13.18 -13.49 2.07
C PHE A 288 -12.81 -14.74 1.24
N ARG A 289 -11.99 -15.66 1.76
CA ARG A 289 -11.67 -16.94 1.11
C ARG A 289 -12.89 -17.82 0.87
N GLN A 290 -13.87 -17.77 1.75
CA GLN A 290 -15.13 -18.50 1.61
C GLN A 290 -16.16 -17.80 0.70
N HIS A 291 -15.76 -16.70 0.02
CA HIS A 291 -16.65 -15.87 -0.80
C HIS A 291 -17.87 -15.30 -0.07
N LEU A 292 -17.84 -15.27 1.27
CA LEU A 292 -18.86 -14.63 2.10
C LEU A 292 -18.76 -13.10 2.05
N THR A 293 -17.58 -12.56 1.75
CA THR A 293 -17.32 -11.15 1.49
C THR A 293 -16.95 -10.98 0.02
N GLN A 294 -17.56 -10.03 -0.67
CA GLN A 294 -17.35 -9.77 -2.10
C GLN A 294 -16.22 -8.77 -2.37
N LEU A 295 -16.10 -7.76 -1.52
CA LEU A 295 -15.16 -6.65 -1.66
C LEU A 295 -14.28 -6.55 -0.42
N LEU A 296 -12.98 -6.75 -0.57
CA LEU A 296 -12.01 -6.54 0.49
C LEU A 296 -11.32 -5.18 0.28
N VAL A 297 -11.53 -4.23 1.19
CA VAL A 297 -10.83 -2.94 1.14
C VAL A 297 -9.58 -3.03 2.00
N ALA A 298 -8.38 -2.85 1.39
CA ALA A 298 -7.14 -3.15 2.08
C ALA A 298 -6.03 -2.12 1.82
N THR A 299 -5.09 -2.02 2.76
CA THR A 299 -3.79 -1.36 2.54
C THR A 299 -2.79 -2.35 1.91
N ASP A 300 -1.74 -1.85 1.24
CA ASP A 300 -0.68 -2.69 0.68
C ASP A 300 -0.12 -3.67 1.71
N VAL A 301 0.30 -3.16 2.86
CA VAL A 301 0.92 -3.96 3.93
C VAL A 301 -0.01 -5.07 4.44
N ALA A 302 -1.30 -4.77 4.57
CA ALA A 302 -2.26 -5.75 5.09
C ALA A 302 -2.66 -6.80 4.05
N ALA A 303 -2.60 -6.46 2.77
CA ALA A 303 -2.93 -7.36 1.65
C ALA A 303 -1.72 -8.17 1.14
N ARG A 304 -0.52 -7.94 1.69
CA ARG A 304 0.67 -8.73 1.36
C ARG A 304 0.54 -10.16 1.89
N GLY A 305 1.07 -11.10 1.14
CA GLY A 305 1.01 -12.52 1.51
C GLY A 305 -0.41 -13.12 1.51
N LEU A 306 -1.42 -12.39 1.02
CA LEU A 306 -2.75 -12.95 0.88
C LEU A 306 -2.76 -13.94 -0.29
N ASP A 307 -2.99 -15.19 0.04
CA ASP A 307 -3.32 -16.19 -0.95
C ASP A 307 -4.85 -16.27 -1.05
N VAL A 308 -5.35 -15.65 -2.09
CA VAL A 308 -6.76 -15.68 -2.46
C VAL A 308 -6.84 -15.91 -3.95
N ASP A 309 -7.39 -17.04 -4.30
CA ASP A 309 -7.64 -17.41 -5.67
C ASP A 309 -8.93 -16.75 -6.19
N ASP A 310 -9.09 -16.77 -7.51
CA ASP A 310 -10.30 -16.37 -8.21
C ASP A 310 -10.69 -14.89 -8.11
N LEU A 311 -9.76 -14.00 -7.70
CA LEU A 311 -10.01 -12.58 -7.80
C LEU A 311 -10.26 -12.17 -9.26
N THR A 312 -11.46 -11.68 -9.53
CA THR A 312 -11.81 -11.20 -10.86
C THR A 312 -11.19 -9.84 -11.15
N HIS A 313 -11.11 -9.01 -10.10
CA HIS A 313 -10.62 -7.64 -10.22
C HIS A 313 -9.71 -7.25 -9.07
N VAL A 314 -8.75 -6.38 -9.39
CA VAL A 314 -8.01 -5.58 -8.43
C VAL A 314 -8.33 -4.12 -8.71
N ILE A 315 -8.79 -3.38 -7.70
CA ILE A 315 -9.13 -1.97 -7.84
C ILE A 315 -8.15 -1.11 -7.05
N ASN A 316 -7.40 -0.27 -7.73
CA ASN A 316 -6.56 0.75 -7.12
C ASN A 316 -7.40 2.02 -6.91
N PHE A 317 -7.96 2.23 -5.71
CA PHE A 317 -8.64 3.46 -5.34
C PHE A 317 -7.70 4.66 -5.32
N GLY A 318 -6.41 4.40 -5.03
CA GLY A 318 -5.28 5.30 -5.25
C GLY A 318 -4.09 4.52 -5.80
N LEU A 319 -3.40 5.10 -6.80
CA LEU A 319 -2.16 4.52 -7.29
C LEU A 319 -1.11 4.49 -6.17
N PRO A 320 -0.33 3.42 -6.06
CA PRO A 320 0.78 3.37 -5.11
C PRO A 320 1.84 4.41 -5.47
N ASP A 321 2.70 4.73 -4.49
CA ASP A 321 3.82 5.63 -4.73
C ASP A 321 4.96 4.90 -5.43
N ASP A 322 5.18 3.64 -5.09
CA ASP A 322 6.17 2.76 -5.69
C ASP A 322 5.55 1.87 -6.77
N ILE A 323 6.24 1.74 -7.89
CA ILE A 323 5.76 0.99 -9.06
C ILE A 323 5.70 -0.52 -8.75
N GLU A 324 6.64 -1.03 -7.98
CA GLU A 324 6.68 -2.43 -7.53
C GLU A 324 5.40 -2.84 -6.83
N ASN A 325 4.88 -1.98 -5.92
CA ASN A 325 3.60 -2.22 -5.26
C ASN A 325 2.44 -2.36 -6.25
N TYR A 326 2.48 -1.66 -7.41
CA TYR A 326 1.46 -1.85 -8.43
C TYR A 326 1.51 -3.26 -9.04
N THR A 327 2.69 -3.79 -9.29
CA THR A 327 2.88 -5.15 -9.81
C THR A 327 2.37 -6.19 -8.81
N HIS A 328 2.72 -6.04 -7.53
CA HIS A 328 2.23 -6.92 -6.45
C HIS A 328 0.72 -6.86 -6.26
N ARG A 329 0.09 -5.67 -6.39
CA ARG A 329 -1.38 -5.54 -6.35
C ARG A 329 -2.02 -6.24 -7.54
N SER A 330 -1.58 -5.91 -8.76
CA SER A 330 -2.16 -6.47 -9.99
C SER A 330 -1.96 -7.98 -10.10
N GLY A 331 -0.87 -8.53 -9.55
CA GLY A 331 -0.62 -9.96 -9.47
C GLY A 331 -1.53 -10.73 -8.49
N ARG A 332 -2.45 -10.06 -7.79
CA ARG A 332 -3.51 -10.75 -7.00
C ARG A 332 -4.66 -11.26 -7.87
N THR A 333 -4.73 -10.88 -9.15
CA THR A 333 -5.68 -11.41 -10.13
C THR A 333 -4.93 -11.99 -11.33
N GLY A 334 -5.60 -12.71 -12.20
CA GLY A 334 -4.99 -13.33 -13.39
C GLY A 334 -4.10 -14.54 -13.09
N ARG A 335 -4.30 -15.22 -11.95
CA ARG A 335 -3.55 -16.42 -11.53
C ARG A 335 -4.06 -17.68 -12.24
N ALA A 336 -3.24 -18.72 -12.23
CA ALA A 336 -3.56 -20.06 -12.77
C ALA A 336 -4.15 -20.03 -14.21
N GLY A 337 -3.64 -19.14 -15.08
CA GLY A 337 -4.09 -19.02 -16.46
C GLY A 337 -5.43 -18.30 -16.65
N LYS A 338 -6.11 -17.89 -15.57
CA LYS A 338 -7.35 -17.12 -15.62
C LYS A 338 -7.09 -15.67 -16.05
N LYS A 339 -8.04 -15.02 -16.72
CA LYS A 339 -7.95 -13.60 -17.05
C LYS A 339 -8.39 -12.74 -15.87
N GLY A 340 -7.60 -11.73 -15.54
CA GLY A 340 -7.88 -10.76 -14.49
C GLY A 340 -7.96 -9.33 -15.00
N THR A 341 -8.50 -8.43 -14.20
CA THR A 341 -8.56 -7.00 -14.54
C THR A 341 -8.06 -6.15 -13.36
N SER A 342 -7.04 -5.32 -13.63
CA SER A 342 -6.54 -4.31 -12.71
C SER A 342 -7.09 -2.94 -13.10
N ILE A 343 -7.91 -2.37 -12.24
CA ILE A 343 -8.58 -1.08 -12.44
C ILE A 343 -7.92 -0.03 -11.57
N SER A 344 -7.64 1.15 -12.15
CA SER A 344 -7.08 2.29 -11.41
C SER A 344 -8.00 3.50 -11.50
N ILE A 345 -8.43 4.03 -10.36
CA ILE A 345 -9.23 5.26 -10.29
C ILE A 345 -8.28 6.42 -10.02
N VAL A 346 -8.02 7.23 -11.04
CA VAL A 346 -6.98 8.25 -11.03
C VAL A 346 -7.54 9.66 -11.27
N HIS A 347 -6.88 10.66 -10.72
CA HIS A 347 -7.18 12.05 -11.08
C HIS A 347 -6.07 12.63 -11.98
N SER A 348 -6.34 13.76 -12.62
CA SER A 348 -5.46 14.37 -13.66
C SER A 348 -4.00 14.55 -13.21
N LYS A 349 -3.74 14.83 -11.93
CA LYS A 349 -2.39 14.99 -11.39
C LYS A 349 -1.60 13.67 -11.32
N GLU A 350 -2.29 12.52 -11.28
CA GLU A 350 -1.68 11.19 -11.21
C GLU A 350 -1.40 10.57 -12.59
N LYS A 351 -1.81 11.22 -13.69
CA LYS A 351 -1.62 10.69 -15.06
C LYS A 351 -0.16 10.37 -15.40
N HIS A 352 0.79 11.11 -14.81
CA HIS A 352 2.22 10.82 -15.00
C HIS A 352 2.64 9.49 -14.36
N LYS A 353 2.01 9.08 -13.23
CA LYS A 353 2.29 7.79 -12.59
C LYS A 353 1.89 6.62 -13.49
N ILE A 354 0.74 6.71 -14.19
CA ILE A 354 0.33 5.68 -15.17
C ILE A 354 1.43 5.44 -16.21
N ARG A 355 1.99 6.51 -16.81
CA ARG A 355 3.04 6.38 -17.81
C ARG A 355 4.32 5.74 -17.26
N ASN A 356 4.66 6.02 -16.00
CA ASN A 356 5.82 5.41 -15.35
C ASN A 356 5.59 3.91 -15.11
N ILE A 357 4.39 3.55 -14.65
CA ILE A 357 3.99 2.15 -14.47
C ILE A 357 4.00 1.42 -15.81
N GLU A 358 3.39 1.97 -16.87
CA GLU A 358 3.38 1.38 -18.23
C GLU A 358 4.79 1.07 -18.73
N LYS A 359 5.74 1.98 -18.47
CA LYS A 359 7.13 1.80 -18.89
C LYS A 359 7.81 0.66 -18.15
N GLU A 360 7.52 0.50 -16.87
CA GLU A 360 8.15 -0.50 -15.99
C GLU A 360 7.58 -1.90 -16.25
N ILE A 361 6.25 -2.02 -16.32
CA ILE A 361 5.58 -3.32 -16.53
C ILE A 361 5.55 -3.75 -18.00
N GLY A 362 6.00 -2.91 -18.94
CA GLY A 362 6.00 -3.19 -20.38
C GLY A 362 4.60 -3.24 -21.02
N LYS A 363 3.53 -2.88 -20.29
CA LYS A 363 2.14 -2.95 -20.77
C LYS A 363 1.44 -1.60 -20.76
N LYS A 364 0.56 -1.38 -21.72
CA LYS A 364 -0.23 -0.15 -21.79
C LYS A 364 -1.54 -0.28 -21.04
N PHE A 365 -1.94 0.79 -20.39
CA PHE A 365 -3.24 0.92 -19.78
C PHE A 365 -4.28 1.39 -20.80
N VAL A 366 -5.48 0.84 -20.71
CA VAL A 366 -6.63 1.30 -21.47
C VAL A 366 -7.36 2.39 -20.68
N GLU A 367 -7.47 3.60 -21.25
CA GLU A 367 -8.31 4.65 -20.69
C GLU A 367 -9.78 4.31 -20.96
N ALA A 368 -10.56 4.03 -19.92
CA ALA A 368 -11.96 3.72 -20.01
C ALA A 368 -12.84 4.90 -19.52
N GLU A 369 -14.06 4.94 -20.04
CA GLU A 369 -15.07 5.88 -19.58
C GLU A 369 -15.84 5.26 -18.41
N ILE A 370 -16.21 6.09 -17.42
CA ILE A 370 -17.02 5.63 -16.30
C ILE A 370 -18.36 5.12 -16.87
N PRO A 371 -18.80 3.91 -16.47
CA PRO A 371 -20.06 3.36 -16.94
C PRO A 371 -21.24 4.29 -16.66
N THR A 372 -22.10 4.44 -17.63
CA THR A 372 -23.33 5.23 -17.49
C THR A 372 -24.35 4.50 -16.62
N ALA A 373 -25.29 5.25 -16.04
CA ALA A 373 -26.39 4.67 -15.27
C ALA A 373 -27.17 3.62 -16.09
N GLU A 374 -27.41 3.91 -17.36
CA GLU A 374 -28.15 3.01 -18.28
C GLU A 374 -27.39 1.68 -18.51
N GLU A 375 -26.08 1.75 -18.79
CA GLU A 375 -25.24 0.56 -18.98
C GLU A 375 -25.19 -0.33 -17.75
N ILE A 376 -25.10 0.30 -16.56
CA ILE A 376 -25.10 -0.41 -15.29
C ILE A 376 -26.46 -1.10 -15.06
N CYS A 377 -27.54 -0.34 -15.19
CA CYS A 377 -28.90 -0.88 -15.04
C CYS A 377 -29.14 -2.05 -15.99
N LYS A 378 -28.74 -1.95 -17.26
CA LYS A 378 -28.89 -3.02 -18.25
C LYS A 378 -28.12 -4.28 -17.84
N LYS A 379 -26.86 -4.16 -17.37
CA LYS A 379 -26.08 -5.32 -16.93
C LYS A 379 -26.64 -5.99 -15.68
N GLN A 380 -27.07 -5.21 -14.71
CA GLN A 380 -27.66 -5.73 -13.47
C GLN A 380 -29.01 -6.39 -13.74
N LEU A 381 -29.83 -5.80 -14.62
CA LEU A 381 -31.09 -6.41 -15.05
C LEU A 381 -30.85 -7.77 -15.71
N TYR A 382 -29.87 -7.86 -16.63
CA TYR A 382 -29.55 -9.15 -17.25
C TYR A 382 -29.08 -10.20 -16.25
N LYS A 383 -28.34 -9.79 -15.18
CA LYS A 383 -27.98 -10.70 -14.09
C LYS A 383 -29.22 -11.25 -13.39
N VAL A 384 -30.15 -10.38 -13.02
CA VAL A 384 -31.40 -10.79 -12.35
C VAL A 384 -32.20 -11.75 -13.25
N MET A 385 -32.32 -11.42 -14.54
CA MET A 385 -33.01 -12.30 -15.50
C MET A 385 -32.32 -13.65 -15.65
N ASP A 386 -30.99 -13.67 -15.74
CA ASP A 386 -30.21 -14.92 -15.83
C ASP A 386 -30.34 -15.76 -14.54
N GLN A 387 -30.41 -15.13 -13.37
CA GLN A 387 -30.67 -15.79 -12.10
C GLN A 387 -32.07 -16.43 -12.08
N ILE A 388 -33.10 -15.69 -12.48
CA ILE A 388 -34.49 -16.20 -12.52
C ILE A 388 -34.58 -17.42 -13.45
N VAL A 389 -33.93 -17.33 -14.65
CA VAL A 389 -33.96 -18.43 -15.65
C VAL A 389 -33.22 -19.68 -15.16
N LYS A 390 -32.15 -19.49 -14.36
CA LYS A 390 -31.30 -20.58 -13.86
C LYS A 390 -31.71 -21.11 -12.49
N THR A 391 -32.72 -20.51 -11.85
CA THR A 391 -33.20 -20.97 -10.56
C THR A 391 -33.91 -22.32 -10.77
N ASP A 392 -33.37 -23.36 -10.18
CA ASP A 392 -34.02 -24.64 -10.09
C ASP A 392 -35.21 -24.53 -9.14
N VAL A 393 -36.37 -24.97 -9.60
CA VAL A 393 -37.61 -24.94 -8.83
C VAL A 393 -37.83 -26.32 -8.21
N ASP A 394 -37.92 -26.38 -6.91
CA ASP A 394 -38.33 -27.61 -6.21
C ASP A 394 -39.86 -27.75 -6.30
N ASP A 395 -40.29 -28.59 -7.22
CA ASP A 395 -41.70 -28.84 -7.45
C ASP A 395 -42.37 -29.53 -6.26
N GLU A 396 -41.63 -30.23 -5.40
CA GLU A 396 -42.16 -30.85 -4.19
C GLU A 396 -42.48 -29.81 -3.09
N GLU A 397 -41.62 -28.77 -2.96
CA GLU A 397 -41.84 -27.69 -2.00
C GLU A 397 -42.92 -26.71 -2.47
N ILE A 398 -42.90 -26.30 -3.73
CA ILE A 398 -43.78 -25.25 -4.27
C ILE A 398 -45.10 -25.81 -4.80
N GLY A 399 -45.10 -27.06 -5.28
CA GLY A 399 -46.27 -27.72 -5.86
C GLY A 399 -47.56 -27.63 -5.03
N PRO A 400 -47.55 -27.86 -3.70
CA PRO A 400 -48.73 -27.72 -2.86
C PRO A 400 -49.37 -26.33 -2.88
N PHE A 401 -48.60 -25.28 -3.13
CA PHE A 401 -49.06 -23.88 -3.14
C PHE A 401 -49.44 -23.38 -4.55
N MET A 402 -49.06 -24.11 -5.59
CA MET A 402 -49.25 -23.65 -6.98
C MET A 402 -50.69 -23.42 -7.35
N GLN A 403 -51.64 -24.19 -6.80
CA GLN A 403 -53.07 -24.00 -7.10
C GLN A 403 -53.56 -22.63 -6.60
N ASP A 404 -53.16 -22.25 -5.39
CA ASP A 404 -53.52 -20.94 -4.83
C ASP A 404 -52.77 -19.80 -5.53
N ILE A 405 -51.49 -19.97 -5.83
CA ILE A 405 -50.68 -19.01 -6.57
C ILE A 405 -51.29 -18.73 -7.93
N ASN A 406 -51.65 -19.78 -8.70
CA ASN A 406 -52.26 -19.64 -10.01
C ASN A 406 -53.59 -18.86 -9.94
N ARG A 407 -54.39 -19.08 -8.87
CA ARG A 407 -55.63 -18.36 -8.63
C ARG A 407 -55.44 -16.86 -8.42
N TYR A 408 -54.35 -16.46 -7.71
CA TYR A 408 -53.98 -15.05 -7.53
C TYR A 408 -53.54 -14.37 -8.82
N PHE A 409 -52.92 -15.13 -9.75
CA PHE A 409 -52.40 -14.61 -11.00
C PHE A 409 -53.30 -14.87 -12.21
N GLU A 410 -54.51 -15.47 -12.03
CA GLU A 410 -55.41 -15.93 -13.11
C GLU A 410 -55.77 -14.79 -14.12
N TYR A 411 -55.90 -13.56 -13.58
CA TYR A 411 -56.30 -12.39 -14.40
C TYR A 411 -55.11 -11.48 -14.79
N ILE A 412 -53.89 -11.91 -14.49
CA ILE A 412 -52.67 -11.15 -14.80
C ILE A 412 -51.93 -11.85 -15.95
N ASP A 413 -51.63 -11.13 -17.00
CA ASP A 413 -50.92 -11.72 -18.10
C ASP A 413 -49.41 -11.93 -17.75
N LYS A 414 -48.74 -12.82 -18.50
CA LYS A 414 -47.35 -13.19 -18.28
C LYS A 414 -46.43 -11.98 -18.33
N GLU A 415 -46.67 -11.01 -19.21
CA GLU A 415 -45.83 -9.82 -19.36
C GLU A 415 -45.94 -8.92 -18.13
N GLU A 416 -47.14 -8.79 -17.57
CA GLU A 416 -47.36 -8.01 -16.34
C GLU A 416 -46.75 -8.67 -15.11
N ILE A 417 -46.81 -9.99 -14.99
CA ILE A 417 -46.14 -10.76 -13.95
C ILE A 417 -44.64 -10.52 -14.01
N ILE A 418 -44.02 -10.62 -15.19
CA ILE A 418 -42.60 -10.35 -15.39
C ILE A 418 -42.25 -8.91 -14.96
N LYS A 419 -43.05 -7.91 -15.39
CA LYS A 419 -42.85 -6.49 -14.99
C LYS A 419 -42.91 -6.32 -13.48
N LYS A 420 -43.85 -6.97 -12.80
CA LYS A 420 -43.99 -6.91 -11.35
C LYS A 420 -42.79 -7.56 -10.63
N ILE A 421 -42.34 -8.74 -11.07
CA ILE A 421 -41.16 -9.41 -10.53
C ILE A 421 -39.91 -8.55 -10.70
N VAL A 422 -39.69 -8.04 -11.90
CA VAL A 422 -38.56 -7.13 -12.20
C VAL A 422 -38.65 -5.87 -11.33
N SER A 423 -39.82 -5.29 -11.14
CA SER A 423 -40.00 -4.10 -10.30
C SER A 423 -39.75 -4.38 -8.82
N LEU A 424 -40.12 -5.55 -8.31
CA LEU A 424 -39.85 -5.94 -6.94
C LEU A 424 -38.35 -6.13 -6.68
N GLU A 425 -37.69 -6.88 -7.55
CA GLU A 425 -36.26 -7.21 -7.38
C GLU A 425 -35.34 -6.05 -7.75
N PHE A 426 -35.70 -5.26 -8.74
CA PHE A 426 -34.80 -4.29 -9.35
C PHE A 426 -35.23 -2.82 -9.17
N GLY A 427 -36.47 -2.58 -8.71
CA GLY A 427 -37.04 -1.22 -8.62
C GLY A 427 -36.23 -0.25 -7.75
N LYS A 428 -35.69 -0.71 -6.62
CA LYS A 428 -34.83 0.12 -5.73
C LYS A 428 -33.54 0.53 -6.42
N PHE A 429 -32.94 -0.38 -7.21
CA PHE A 429 -31.71 -0.12 -7.95
C PHE A 429 -31.97 0.89 -9.10
N LEU A 430 -33.06 0.72 -9.85
CA LEU A 430 -33.48 1.68 -10.88
C LEU A 430 -33.74 3.08 -10.31
N ALA A 431 -34.44 3.18 -9.18
CA ALA A 431 -34.71 4.47 -8.52
C ALA A 431 -33.40 5.15 -8.08
N TYR A 432 -32.43 4.41 -7.54
CA TYR A 432 -31.16 4.97 -7.17
C TYR A 432 -30.40 5.56 -8.37
N TYR A 433 -30.37 4.85 -9.51
CA TYR A 433 -29.66 5.32 -10.70
C TYR A 433 -30.42 6.37 -11.52
N ALA A 434 -31.74 6.50 -11.35
CA ALA A 434 -32.51 7.56 -11.97
C ALA A 434 -32.11 8.95 -11.45
N ASP A 435 -31.79 9.03 -10.15
CA ASP A 435 -31.38 10.28 -9.49
C ASP A 435 -29.85 10.41 -9.31
N ALA A 436 -29.06 9.43 -9.81
CA ALA A 436 -27.62 9.40 -9.61
C ALA A 436 -26.92 10.53 -10.37
N PRO A 437 -26.06 11.33 -9.69
CA PRO A 437 -25.36 12.44 -10.33
C PRO A 437 -24.42 11.93 -11.43
N GLU A 438 -24.37 12.64 -12.55
CA GLU A 438 -23.42 12.36 -13.62
C GLU A 438 -22.00 12.65 -13.17
N ILE A 439 -21.06 11.78 -13.54
CA ILE A 439 -19.62 11.96 -13.31
C ILE A 439 -19.03 12.64 -14.54
N GLU A 440 -18.73 13.92 -14.42
CA GLU A 440 -18.08 14.67 -15.49
C GLU A 440 -16.62 14.24 -15.64
N LYS A 441 -16.20 14.04 -16.88
CA LYS A 441 -14.77 13.89 -17.20
C LYS A 441 -14.04 15.15 -16.74
N PRO A 442 -12.86 15.02 -16.14
CA PRO A 442 -12.04 16.20 -15.87
C PRO A 442 -11.70 16.84 -17.22
N VAL A 443 -12.30 17.98 -17.50
CA VAL A 443 -12.02 18.77 -18.70
C VAL A 443 -10.54 19.07 -18.69
N LYS A 444 -9.83 18.71 -19.76
CA LYS A 444 -8.47 19.23 -20.00
C LYS A 444 -8.64 20.75 -20.09
N GLU A 445 -8.31 21.46 -19.02
CA GLU A 445 -8.08 22.90 -19.13
C GLU A 445 -6.95 23.09 -20.16
N LYS A 446 -7.29 23.17 -21.44
CA LYS A 446 -6.47 23.86 -22.42
C LYS A 446 -6.29 25.24 -21.80
N GLY A 447 -5.04 25.61 -21.53
CA GLY A 447 -4.67 26.83 -20.80
C GLY A 447 -5.36 28.11 -21.24
N GLU A 448 -6.65 28.20 -21.06
CA GLU A 448 -7.36 29.44 -20.91
C GLU A 448 -7.06 29.93 -19.50
N LYS A 449 -6.26 31.00 -19.44
CA LYS A 449 -6.08 31.76 -18.22
C LYS A 449 -7.46 31.98 -17.62
N LYS A 450 -7.78 31.30 -16.50
CA LYS A 450 -8.99 31.60 -15.73
C LYS A 450 -9.09 33.11 -15.61
N PRO A 451 -10.25 33.73 -15.91
CA PRO A 451 -10.38 35.15 -15.64
C PRO A 451 -10.03 35.32 -14.16
N GLN A 452 -8.96 36.09 -13.92
CA GLN A 452 -8.53 36.41 -12.56
C GLN A 452 -9.75 37.00 -11.86
N THR A 453 -10.17 36.39 -10.74
CA THR A 453 -11.24 36.94 -9.91
C THR A 453 -10.86 38.37 -9.55
N ASP A 454 -11.85 39.27 -9.41
CA ASP A 454 -11.59 40.68 -9.05
C ASP A 454 -10.73 40.83 -7.79
N ARG A 455 -10.71 39.80 -6.94
CA ARG A 455 -9.83 39.70 -5.77
C ARG A 455 -8.36 39.48 -6.17
N GLN A 456 -8.06 38.67 -7.21
CA GLN A 456 -6.69 38.46 -7.74
C GLN A 456 -6.21 39.64 -8.57
N LYS A 457 -7.15 40.36 -9.26
CA LYS A 457 -6.83 41.62 -9.96
C LYS A 457 -6.52 42.74 -8.99
N ARG A 458 -7.16 42.78 -7.80
CA ARG A 458 -6.87 43.73 -6.72
C ARG A 458 -5.57 43.39 -5.99
N MET A 459 -5.16 42.14 -5.92
CA MET A 459 -3.86 41.73 -5.33
C MET A 459 -2.64 42.14 -6.16
N ASN A 460 -2.80 42.46 -7.44
CA ASN A 460 -1.71 42.78 -8.38
C ASN A 460 -1.66 44.28 -8.76
N LYS A 461 -2.45 45.17 -8.16
CA LYS A 461 -2.32 46.62 -8.37
C LYS A 461 -2.02 47.28 -7.03
N ALA A 462 -0.91 48.03 -7.00
CA ALA A 462 -0.60 48.90 -5.88
C ALA A 462 -1.72 49.93 -5.64
N GLN A 463 -1.93 50.36 -4.39
CA GLN A 463 -2.80 51.47 -4.08
C GLN A 463 -2.33 52.76 -4.80
N GLU A 464 -3.25 53.60 -5.14
CA GLU A 464 -2.94 54.88 -5.80
C GLU A 464 -1.98 55.72 -4.93
N GLY A 465 -0.81 56.09 -5.47
CA GLY A 465 0.27 56.75 -4.74
C GLY A 465 1.28 55.83 -4.05
N TYR A 466 1.09 54.47 -4.15
CA TYR A 466 2.01 53.50 -3.60
C TYR A 466 2.69 52.66 -4.72
N HIS A 467 3.92 52.24 -4.47
CA HIS A 467 4.70 51.38 -5.34
C HIS A 467 4.89 50.00 -4.68
N ARG A 468 4.63 48.91 -5.41
CA ARG A 468 4.71 47.55 -4.90
C ARG A 468 6.10 47.01 -5.11
N LEU A 469 6.73 46.58 -4.02
CA LEU A 469 8.08 46.05 -3.98
C LEU A 469 8.07 44.54 -3.67
N PHE A 470 9.01 43.84 -4.27
CA PHE A 470 9.31 42.45 -4.03
C PHE A 470 10.50 42.31 -3.08
N ILE A 471 10.43 41.35 -2.15
CA ILE A 471 11.55 40.94 -1.31
C ILE A 471 11.67 39.41 -1.28
N ASN A 472 12.89 38.89 -1.36
CA ASN A 472 13.17 37.45 -1.37
C ASN A 472 13.18 36.80 0.02
N LEU A 473 12.40 37.30 0.95
CA LEU A 473 12.17 36.76 2.30
C LEU A 473 10.70 36.39 2.46
N GLY A 474 10.41 35.31 3.18
CA GLY A 474 9.07 34.83 3.44
C GLY A 474 8.90 34.17 4.81
N LYS A 475 7.74 33.52 5.03
CA LYS A 475 7.40 32.85 6.30
C LYS A 475 8.45 31.82 6.74
N ARG A 476 9.09 31.12 5.77
CA ARG A 476 10.14 30.13 6.06
C ARG A 476 11.41 30.75 6.60
N ASP A 477 11.67 32.01 6.31
CA ASP A 477 12.83 32.77 6.83
C ASP A 477 12.51 33.42 8.18
N GLY A 478 11.31 33.17 8.74
CA GLY A 478 10.81 33.86 9.95
C GLY A 478 10.40 35.30 9.72
N PHE A 479 10.19 35.68 8.43
CA PHE A 479 9.90 37.05 8.05
C PHE A 479 8.38 37.29 8.10
N TYR A 480 7.95 38.14 9.05
CA TYR A 480 6.56 38.49 9.29
C TYR A 480 6.37 40.03 9.19
N PRO A 481 5.13 40.57 9.16
CA PRO A 481 4.92 42.01 9.01
C PRO A 481 5.66 42.86 10.03
N GLY A 482 5.76 42.40 11.28
CA GLY A 482 6.52 43.08 12.32
C GLY A 482 8.03 43.16 12.02
N GLU A 483 8.61 42.06 11.48
CA GLU A 483 10.00 41.98 11.06
C GLU A 483 10.29 42.88 9.85
N LEU A 484 9.35 42.96 8.89
CA LEU A 484 9.44 43.89 7.77
C LEU A 484 9.52 45.34 8.28
N MET A 485 8.61 45.73 9.20
CA MET A 485 8.60 47.07 9.76
C MET A 485 9.87 47.39 10.54
N GLN A 486 10.39 46.45 11.34
CA GLN A 486 11.66 46.62 12.04
C GLN A 486 12.83 46.77 11.07
N THR A 487 12.85 45.96 10.00
CA THR A 487 13.90 46.01 8.97
C THR A 487 13.89 47.34 8.23
N LEU A 488 12.70 47.82 7.84
CA LEU A 488 12.55 49.13 7.21
C LEU A 488 13.01 50.24 8.13
N ASN A 489 12.57 50.27 9.39
CA ASN A 489 12.96 51.30 10.36
C ASN A 489 14.49 51.27 10.63
N ARG A 490 15.09 50.11 10.65
CA ARG A 490 16.54 49.94 10.92
C ARG A 490 17.44 50.37 9.77
N TYR A 491 17.07 50.02 8.54
CA TYR A 491 17.93 50.20 7.38
C TYR A 491 17.57 51.42 6.52
N VAL A 492 16.29 51.79 6.45
CA VAL A 492 15.84 52.95 5.68
C VAL A 492 15.80 54.23 6.54
N GLY A 493 15.63 54.05 7.86
CA GLY A 493 15.64 55.16 8.85
C GLY A 493 14.28 55.87 8.93
N GLY A 494 13.87 56.19 10.18
CA GLY A 494 12.58 56.83 10.47
C GLY A 494 11.40 55.87 10.35
N ARG A 495 10.20 56.37 10.75
CA ARG A 495 8.95 55.57 10.66
C ARG A 495 8.50 55.55 9.18
N GLN A 496 8.63 54.40 8.54
CA GLN A 496 8.23 54.21 7.16
C GLN A 496 6.72 53.92 7.09
N GLU A 497 6.03 54.52 6.13
CA GLU A 497 4.67 54.19 5.82
C GLU A 497 4.63 52.99 4.87
N VAL A 498 3.88 51.92 5.23
CA VAL A 498 3.79 50.70 4.46
C VAL A 498 2.30 50.41 4.21
N GLY A 499 1.93 50.23 2.96
CA GLY A 499 0.61 49.83 2.54
C GLY A 499 0.33 48.34 2.73
N HIS A 500 -0.23 47.70 1.70
CA HIS A 500 -0.58 46.29 1.78
C HIS A 500 0.69 45.38 1.79
N ILE A 501 0.64 44.30 2.60
CA ILE A 501 1.73 43.34 2.73
C ILE A 501 1.22 41.93 2.41
N ASP A 502 1.78 41.30 1.39
CA ASP A 502 1.49 39.91 0.99
C ASP A 502 2.68 39.01 1.34
N LEU A 503 2.52 38.17 2.36
CA LEU A 503 3.53 37.23 2.80
C LEU A 503 3.31 35.84 2.23
N LEU A 504 4.25 35.39 1.39
CA LEU A 504 4.31 34.02 0.88
C LEU A 504 5.35 33.19 1.65
N ASP A 505 5.50 31.92 1.28
CA ASP A 505 6.37 31.02 2.02
C ASP A 505 7.87 31.39 1.91
N THR A 506 8.32 31.82 0.75
CA THR A 506 9.75 32.08 0.47
C THR A 506 10.03 33.51 -0.02
N ILE A 507 9.01 34.27 -0.33
CA ILE A 507 9.07 35.63 -0.86
C ILE A 507 7.93 36.46 -0.26
N SER A 508 8.03 37.80 -0.33
CA SER A 508 6.95 38.70 0.08
C SER A 508 6.86 39.91 -0.82
N TYR A 509 5.65 40.50 -0.87
CA TYR A 509 5.40 41.77 -1.54
C TYR A 509 4.86 42.77 -0.52
N PHE A 510 5.27 44.03 -0.64
CA PHE A 510 4.78 45.10 0.21
C PHE A 510 4.75 46.42 -0.55
N GLU A 511 3.91 47.32 -0.12
CA GLU A 511 3.68 48.60 -0.76
C GLU A 511 4.29 49.73 0.07
N VAL A 512 4.99 50.63 -0.59
CA VAL A 512 5.54 51.85 0.02
C VAL A 512 5.16 53.08 -0.83
N PRO A 513 5.11 54.29 -0.27
CA PRO A 513 4.88 55.52 -1.05
C PRO A 513 5.89 55.61 -2.22
N GLU A 514 5.39 56.02 -3.38
CA GLU A 514 6.18 56.09 -4.64
C GLU A 514 7.49 56.86 -4.50
N LYS A 515 7.45 57.95 -3.71
CA LYS A 515 8.64 58.80 -3.39
C LYS A 515 9.73 58.03 -2.62
N ASP A 516 9.39 57.03 -1.82
CA ASP A 516 10.31 56.33 -0.97
C ASP A 516 10.76 54.97 -1.57
N ALA A 517 10.11 54.50 -2.64
CA ALA A 517 10.35 53.19 -3.24
C ALA A 517 11.82 52.97 -3.66
N LYS A 518 12.45 53.91 -4.37
CA LYS A 518 13.86 53.80 -4.79
C LYS A 518 14.82 53.75 -3.60
N LYS A 519 14.56 54.50 -2.54
CA LYS A 519 15.35 54.51 -1.32
C LYS A 519 15.26 53.19 -0.61
N VAL A 520 14.06 52.63 -0.48
CA VAL A 520 13.80 51.32 0.15
C VAL A 520 14.51 50.19 -0.62
N MET A 521 14.37 50.14 -1.92
CA MET A 521 15.07 49.13 -2.76
C MET A 521 16.58 49.18 -2.60
N THR A 522 17.17 50.35 -2.65
CA THR A 522 18.64 50.51 -2.57
C THR A 522 19.18 50.11 -1.21
N GLN A 523 18.46 50.42 -0.14
CA GLN A 523 18.92 50.17 1.23
C GLN A 523 18.62 48.77 1.76
N LEU A 524 17.60 48.10 1.23
CA LEU A 524 17.31 46.70 1.59
C LEU A 524 18.10 45.69 0.74
N THR A 525 18.47 46.04 -0.46
CA THR A 525 19.23 45.12 -1.32
C THR A 525 20.68 44.98 -0.83
N GLY A 526 21.10 43.72 -0.59
CA GLY A 526 22.44 43.39 -0.13
C GLY A 526 22.60 43.20 1.37
N ILE A 527 21.61 43.58 2.21
CA ILE A 527 21.66 43.30 3.66
C ILE A 527 21.57 41.80 3.93
N ARG A 528 22.05 41.37 5.10
CA ARG A 528 21.91 39.97 5.55
C ARG A 528 20.81 39.82 6.60
N TYR A 529 19.83 38.96 6.31
CA TYR A 529 18.78 38.58 7.22
C TYR A 529 18.89 37.08 7.51
N HIS A 530 19.15 36.68 8.76
CA HIS A 530 19.37 35.29 9.19
C HIS A 530 20.32 34.50 8.28
N GLY A 531 21.40 35.16 7.80
CA GLY A 531 22.39 34.53 6.91
C GLY A 531 22.06 34.55 5.41
N ARG A 532 20.85 34.99 5.04
CA ARG A 532 20.40 35.11 3.63
C ARG A 532 20.61 36.55 3.15
N THR A 533 21.14 36.70 1.95
CA THR A 533 21.28 38.03 1.31
C THR A 533 19.93 38.48 0.78
N VAL A 534 19.49 39.66 1.20
CA VAL A 534 18.21 40.25 0.80
C VAL A 534 18.34 40.88 -0.60
N ARG A 535 17.29 40.68 -1.41
CA ARG A 535 17.05 41.35 -2.69
C ARG A 535 15.68 41.99 -2.66
N CYS A 536 15.63 43.29 -2.96
CA CYS A 536 14.38 44.04 -3.00
C CYS A 536 14.31 44.79 -4.34
N ASN A 537 13.31 44.45 -5.18
CA ASN A 537 13.14 45.00 -6.53
C ASN A 537 11.71 45.48 -6.73
N SER A 538 11.49 46.29 -7.77
CA SER A 538 10.13 46.65 -8.22
C SER A 538 9.46 45.42 -8.87
N GLU A 539 8.14 45.25 -8.67
CA GLU A 539 7.36 44.18 -9.31
C GLU A 539 7.30 44.33 -10.84
N ASP A 540 7.49 45.56 -11.35
CA ASP A 540 7.47 45.87 -12.80
C ASP A 540 8.78 45.56 -13.52
N GLU A 541 9.90 45.40 -12.82
CA GLU A 541 11.14 44.96 -13.39
C GLU A 541 11.12 43.45 -13.62
N LYS A 542 10.83 43.02 -14.85
CA LYS A 542 11.03 41.63 -15.27
C LYS A 542 12.49 41.28 -15.05
N ASP A 543 12.76 40.20 -14.31
CA ASP A 543 14.07 39.55 -14.20
C ASP A 543 14.67 39.33 -15.60
N GLU A 544 15.48 40.25 -16.06
CA GLU A 544 16.50 39.95 -17.08
C GLU A 544 17.51 39.03 -16.40
N ARG A 545 17.26 37.73 -16.52
CA ARG A 545 18.30 36.75 -16.25
C ARG A 545 19.45 37.05 -17.17
N PRO A 546 20.66 37.39 -16.68
CA PRO A 546 21.80 37.47 -17.56
C PRO A 546 21.95 36.10 -18.21
N GLU A 547 21.85 36.05 -19.54
CA GLU A 547 22.23 34.89 -20.35
C GLU A 547 23.63 34.47 -19.91
N ARG A 548 23.73 33.28 -19.33
CA ARG A 548 25.01 32.64 -19.06
C ARG A 548 25.66 32.39 -20.42
N SER A 549 26.50 33.30 -20.85
CA SER A 549 27.45 33.09 -21.92
C SER A 549 28.23 31.80 -21.59
N ALA A 550 28.10 30.83 -22.48
CA ALA A 550 28.88 29.61 -22.47
C ALA A 550 30.37 29.98 -22.70
N LYS A 551 31.11 30.16 -21.62
CA LYS A 551 32.56 30.10 -21.61
C LYS A 551 33.01 29.24 -20.45
N ASN A 552 33.57 28.10 -20.83
CA ASN A 552 34.44 27.18 -20.10
C ASN A 552 34.72 27.56 -18.63
N VAL A 553 34.08 26.87 -17.71
CA VAL A 553 34.59 26.66 -16.36
C VAL A 553 34.59 25.17 -16.11
N SER A 554 35.77 24.64 -15.88
CA SER A 554 36.12 23.27 -15.56
C SER A 554 35.21 22.63 -14.54
N ASN A 555 34.83 21.36 -14.82
CA ASN A 555 34.17 20.36 -14.03
C ASN A 555 34.07 20.61 -12.52
N PRO A 556 32.88 20.58 -11.93
CA PRO A 556 32.75 20.42 -10.49
C PRO A 556 33.13 18.98 -10.12
N LYS A 557 34.08 18.85 -9.20
CA LYS A 557 34.56 17.62 -8.60
C LYS A 557 33.39 16.70 -8.27
N THR A 558 33.50 15.44 -8.66
CA THR A 558 32.51 14.41 -8.45
C THR A 558 32.23 14.20 -6.95
N ALA A 559 31.07 13.67 -6.62
CA ALA A 559 30.68 13.36 -5.22
C ALA A 559 31.75 12.51 -4.50
N HIS A 560 32.50 11.71 -5.24
CA HIS A 560 33.62 10.90 -4.76
C HIS A 560 34.84 11.72 -4.29
N GLU A 561 35.15 12.83 -4.92
CA GLU A 561 36.22 13.71 -4.47
C GLU A 561 35.86 14.55 -3.23
N ARG A 562 34.56 14.84 -3.07
CA ARG A 562 34.04 15.47 -1.83
C ARG A 562 34.09 14.51 -0.62
N LEU A 563 33.84 13.23 -0.86
CA LEU A 563 34.01 12.17 0.17
C LEU A 563 35.48 11.99 0.56
N LYS A 564 36.41 11.94 -0.41
CA LYS A 564 37.85 11.85 -0.12
C LYS A 564 38.40 13.08 0.62
N ALA A 565 37.82 14.26 0.40
CA ALA A 565 38.21 15.48 1.14
C ALA A 565 37.65 15.45 2.59
N PHE A 566 36.55 14.71 2.84
CA PHE A 566 35.99 14.54 4.16
C PHE A 566 36.77 13.51 5.01
N GLU A 567 37.30 12.47 4.36
CA GLU A 567 38.10 11.42 5.02
C GLU A 567 39.50 11.89 5.48
N LYS A 568 40.03 12.97 4.92
CA LYS A 568 41.34 13.53 5.29
C LYS A 568 41.37 14.41 6.56
N LYS A 569 40.20 14.60 7.23
CA LYS A 569 40.14 15.34 8.50
C LYS A 569 40.40 14.41 9.68
N SER A 570 41.23 14.87 10.64
CA SER A 570 41.64 14.09 11.80
C SER A 570 40.46 13.69 12.72
N PRO A 571 40.57 12.60 13.48
CA PRO A 571 39.50 12.13 14.38
C PRO A 571 39.07 13.16 15.41
N LYS A 572 39.96 14.08 15.80
CA LYS A 572 39.69 15.12 16.81
C LYS A 572 38.75 16.21 16.29
N GLU A 573 38.87 16.62 15.01
CA GLU A 573 37.99 17.61 14.41
C GLU A 573 36.58 17.06 14.11
N ARG A 574 36.43 15.73 14.05
CA ARG A 574 35.12 15.05 13.95
C ARG A 574 34.37 15.01 15.28
N TYR A 575 35.11 14.88 16.40
CA TYR A 575 34.53 14.78 17.74
C TYR A 575 33.98 16.13 18.25
N ASP A 576 34.69 17.23 18.01
CA ASP A 576 34.26 18.57 18.41
C ASP A 576 33.01 19.07 17.69
N ARG A 577 32.74 18.58 16.49
CA ARG A 577 31.53 18.95 15.72
C ARG A 577 30.28 18.16 16.15
N GLN A 578 30.46 16.96 16.70
CA GLN A 578 29.38 16.17 17.27
C GLN A 578 28.98 16.61 18.67
N GLN A 579 29.92 17.17 19.46
CA GLN A 579 29.59 17.74 20.77
C GLN A 579 28.88 19.10 20.68
N LYS A 580 29.23 19.97 19.74
CA LYS A 580 28.52 21.25 19.51
C LYS A 580 27.05 21.09 19.14
N ASN A 581 26.65 19.96 18.55
CA ASN A 581 25.25 19.67 18.24
C ASN A 581 24.49 18.98 19.39
N LYS A 582 25.17 18.57 20.47
CA LYS A 582 24.52 17.97 21.65
C LYS A 582 24.19 18.98 22.74
N ASP A 583 24.89 20.11 22.79
CA ASP A 583 24.70 21.10 23.84
C ASP A 583 23.47 22.00 23.65
N ASP A 584 22.87 22.02 22.45
CA ASP A 584 21.64 22.78 22.19
C ASP A 584 20.33 22.00 22.42
N TRP A 585 20.41 20.74 22.88
CA TRP A 585 19.23 19.93 23.17
C TRP A 585 18.92 19.86 24.67
N GLN A 586 18.04 20.75 25.17
CA GLN A 586 17.46 20.60 26.49
C GLN A 586 16.26 19.65 26.47
N PRO A 587 16.28 18.54 27.21
CA PRO A 587 15.14 17.66 27.33
C PRO A 587 14.00 18.34 28.07
N LYS A 588 12.80 18.39 27.48
CA LYS A 588 11.59 18.80 28.19
C LYS A 588 11.44 17.93 29.45
N LYS A 589 11.30 18.57 30.61
CA LYS A 589 11.12 17.89 31.91
C LYS A 589 10.01 16.86 31.80
N LYS A 590 10.30 15.61 32.14
CA LYS A 590 9.29 14.56 32.30
C LYS A 590 8.33 14.99 33.40
N MET A 591 7.03 15.10 33.07
CA MET A 591 5.97 15.31 34.05
C MET A 591 5.97 14.16 35.06
N LYS A 592 5.84 14.48 36.33
CA LYS A 592 5.76 13.49 37.41
C LYS A 592 4.42 12.74 37.31
N LYS A 593 4.41 11.49 37.77
CA LYS A 593 3.26 10.56 37.68
C LYS A 593 1.99 11.09 38.40
N ASP A 594 2.14 12.03 39.29
CA ASP A 594 1.04 12.66 40.03
C ASP A 594 0.33 13.76 39.25
N ASP A 595 1.02 14.46 38.34
CA ASP A 595 0.43 15.48 37.44
C ASP A 595 -0.58 14.90 36.44
N TRP A 596 -0.43 13.62 36.09
CA TRP A 596 -1.38 12.91 35.20
C TRP A 596 -2.71 12.57 35.91
N ARG A 597 -2.67 12.28 37.21
CA ARG A 597 -3.90 11.97 37.98
C ARG A 597 -4.78 13.19 38.18
N ASP A 598 -4.20 14.36 38.35
CA ASP A 598 -4.96 15.61 38.51
C ASP A 598 -5.52 16.12 37.15
N LEU A 599 -4.79 15.87 36.03
CA LEU A 599 -5.31 16.16 34.69
C LEU A 599 -6.50 15.25 34.31
N MET A 600 -6.46 13.98 34.73
CA MET A 600 -7.56 13.05 34.50
C MET A 600 -8.79 13.35 35.36
N LYS A 601 -8.61 13.84 36.60
CA LYS A 601 -9.73 14.29 37.43
C LYS A 601 -10.44 15.52 36.85
N THR A 602 -9.69 16.49 36.37
CA THR A 602 -10.28 17.70 35.75
C THR A 602 -10.93 17.42 34.39
N ALA A 603 -10.45 16.41 33.64
CA ALA A 603 -11.09 15.98 32.39
C ALA A 603 -12.40 15.24 32.63
N THR A 604 -12.47 14.42 33.70
CA THR A 604 -13.70 13.68 34.08
C THR A 604 -14.78 14.63 34.63
N GLU A 605 -14.41 15.68 35.36
CA GLU A 605 -15.40 16.64 35.89
C GLU A 605 -16.00 17.56 34.83
N ARG A 606 -15.32 17.81 33.70
CA ARG A 606 -15.84 18.64 32.58
C ARG A 606 -16.79 17.92 31.63
N ASN A 607 -16.80 16.59 31.57
CA ASN A 607 -17.60 15.80 30.61
C ASN A 607 -18.88 15.18 31.19
N TRP A 608 -19.32 15.58 32.41
CA TRP A 608 -20.44 14.95 33.09
C TRP A 608 -21.74 15.77 33.12
N LYS A 609 -22.08 16.48 32.04
CA LYS A 609 -23.42 17.11 31.90
C LYS A 609 -24.40 16.33 31.02
N PHE A 610 -24.05 15.12 30.54
CA PHE A 610 -24.92 14.25 29.74
C PHE A 610 -25.03 12.84 30.35
N LYS A 611 -25.52 12.79 31.61
CA LYS A 611 -25.68 11.51 32.31
C LYS A 611 -26.97 10.76 31.94
N ASP A 612 -27.89 11.37 31.20
CA ASP A 612 -29.21 10.78 30.94
C ASP A 612 -29.37 10.08 29.58
N ASP A 613 -28.36 10.12 28.69
CA ASP A 613 -28.43 9.57 27.32
C ASP A 613 -27.44 8.42 27.02
N ALA A 614 -26.74 7.89 28.01
CA ALA A 614 -25.88 6.72 27.77
C ALA A 614 -26.73 5.48 27.55
N PRO A 615 -26.55 4.70 26.47
CA PRO A 615 -27.30 3.48 26.22
C PRO A 615 -26.94 2.43 27.28
N ASP A 616 -27.96 2.01 28.04
CA ASP A 616 -27.87 0.91 28.99
C ASP A 616 -27.89 -0.43 28.24
N PHE A 617 -26.75 -1.15 28.29
CA PHE A 617 -26.53 -2.46 27.66
C PHE A 617 -26.78 -3.63 28.58
N SER A 618 -27.37 -3.44 29.80
CA SER A 618 -27.80 -4.53 30.67
C SER A 618 -29.03 -5.26 30.10
N GLU A 619 -29.25 -6.49 30.55
CA GLU A 619 -30.46 -7.25 30.16
C GLU A 619 -31.75 -6.51 30.51
N GLU A 620 -31.78 -5.73 31.59
CA GLU A 620 -32.93 -4.89 31.98
C GLU A 620 -33.11 -3.70 31.05
N GLY A 621 -32.03 -3.08 30.56
CA GLY A 621 -32.04 -2.00 29.54
C GLY A 621 -32.63 -2.49 28.21
N TRP A 622 -32.34 -3.74 27.81
CA TRP A 622 -32.90 -4.38 26.62
C TRP A 622 -34.41 -4.67 26.77
N ALA A 623 -34.86 -5.07 27.95
CA ALA A 623 -36.28 -5.33 28.21
C ALA A 623 -37.17 -4.07 28.10
N ARG A 624 -36.62 -2.89 28.44
CA ARG A 624 -37.31 -1.58 28.32
C ARG A 624 -37.46 -1.08 26.88
N ARG A 625 -36.68 -1.59 25.92
CA ARG A 625 -36.71 -1.20 24.51
C ARG A 625 -37.69 -1.98 23.63
N LYS A 626 -38.36 -2.99 24.15
CA LYS A 626 -39.39 -3.68 23.38
C LYS A 626 -40.62 -2.78 23.21
N PRO A 627 -41.11 -2.56 21.98
CA PRO A 627 -42.32 -1.77 21.77
C PRO A 627 -43.47 -2.44 22.47
N LYS A 628 -44.21 -1.69 23.29
CA LYS A 628 -45.47 -2.17 23.87
C LYS A 628 -46.40 -2.53 22.72
N LYS A 629 -46.77 -3.78 22.59
CA LYS A 629 -47.87 -4.21 21.71
C LYS A 629 -49.11 -3.42 22.11
N LYS A 630 -49.67 -2.66 21.17
CA LYS A 630 -51.03 -2.19 21.23
C LYS A 630 -51.96 -3.30 20.86
#